data_c1a8bd718428a2c9afe77ff5cb19cb01
#
_entry.id   c1a8bd718428a2c9afe77ff5cb19cb01
#
_cell.length_a   1.000
_cell.length_b   1.000
_cell.length_c   1.000
_cell.angle_alpha   90.00
_cell.angle_beta   90.00
_cell.angle_gamma   90.00
#
_symmetry.space_group_name_H-M   'P 1'
#
loop_
_entity.id
_entity.type
_entity.pdbx_description
1 polymer ?
#
loop_
_entity_poly.entity_id
_entity_poly.type
_entity_poly.pdbx_seq_one_letter_code
_entity_poly.pdbx_strand_id
1 'polypeptide(L)'
;LPIIIHNRDATGDVVRILQEENAASVGGIMHCFGGSVETAKQCIAMNFMISLGGPVTFKNAKQPKEVAMEIPLEHLLIETDAPYLAPHPFRGKRNEPAFVTLVAEEIARLKQLPVEEVAKKTTENALAFFKIDV
;
A
#
# COMPACT_ATOMS: atom_id res chain seq x y z
N LEU A 1 -3.37 -19.28 -1.18
CA LEU A 1 -2.82 -18.16 -0.43
C LEU A 1 -2.49 -17.00 -1.36
N PRO A 2 -2.81 -15.76 -1.01
CA PRO A 2 -2.37 -14.61 -1.77
C PRO A 2 -0.85 -14.44 -1.75
N ILE A 3 -0.30 -13.77 -2.76
CA ILE A 3 1.13 -13.52 -2.87
C ILE A 3 1.44 -12.06 -2.48
N ILE A 4 2.60 -11.84 -1.89
CA ILE A 4 3.09 -10.51 -1.56
C ILE A 4 4.27 -10.21 -2.48
N ILE A 5 4.14 -9.15 -3.27
CA ILE A 5 5.13 -8.79 -4.28
C ILE A 5 6.03 -7.67 -3.76
N HIS A 6 7.33 -7.95 -3.74
CA HIS A 6 8.37 -6.93 -3.59
C HIS A 6 8.79 -6.46 -4.97
N ASN A 7 8.71 -5.15 -5.21
CA ASN A 7 9.16 -4.54 -6.47
C ASN A 7 10.16 -3.43 -6.18
N ARG A 8 11.31 -3.50 -6.84
CA ARG A 8 12.32 -2.44 -6.80
C ARG A 8 12.81 -2.17 -8.23
N ASP A 9 12.39 -1.03 -8.78
CA ASP A 9 12.80 -0.55 -10.11
C ASP A 9 12.56 -1.56 -11.26
N ALA A 10 11.53 -2.42 -11.12
CA ALA A 10 11.20 -3.46 -12.09
C ALA A 10 9.70 -3.50 -12.42
N THR A 11 9.02 -2.37 -12.27
CA THR A 11 7.54 -2.30 -12.34
C THR A 11 6.99 -2.89 -13.64
N GLY A 12 7.57 -2.56 -14.78
CA GLY A 12 7.11 -3.08 -16.09
C GLY A 12 7.21 -4.59 -16.17
N ASP A 13 8.33 -5.16 -15.75
CA ASP A 13 8.54 -6.62 -15.75
C ASP A 13 7.62 -7.31 -14.76
N VAL A 14 7.46 -6.75 -13.57
CA VAL A 14 6.56 -7.31 -12.54
C VAL A 14 5.14 -7.39 -13.07
N VAL A 15 4.60 -6.29 -13.59
CA VAL A 15 3.23 -6.25 -14.12
C VAL A 15 3.07 -7.24 -15.28
N ARG A 16 4.03 -7.28 -16.21
CA ARG A 16 4.00 -8.18 -17.34
C ARG A 16 3.97 -9.65 -16.91
N ILE A 17 4.87 -10.03 -15.98
CA ILE A 17 4.93 -11.41 -15.49
C ILE A 17 3.65 -11.79 -14.74
N LEU A 18 3.12 -10.90 -13.91
CA LEU A 18 1.86 -11.16 -13.21
C LEU A 18 0.70 -11.41 -14.20
N GLN A 19 0.68 -10.67 -15.31
CA GLN A 19 -0.33 -10.88 -16.36
C GLN A 19 -0.12 -12.20 -17.09
N GLU A 20 1.12 -12.50 -17.52
CA GLU A 20 1.46 -13.72 -18.26
C GLU A 20 1.16 -14.98 -17.44
N GLU A 21 1.44 -14.94 -16.13
CA GLU A 21 1.23 -16.08 -15.24
C GLU A 21 -0.19 -16.14 -14.64
N ASN A 22 -1.10 -15.28 -15.10
CA ASN A 22 -2.47 -15.22 -14.61
C ASN A 22 -2.56 -15.10 -13.07
N ALA A 23 -1.78 -14.19 -12.51
CA ALA A 23 -1.74 -13.99 -11.06
C ALA A 23 -3.08 -13.54 -10.48
N ALA A 24 -3.98 -13.01 -11.31
CA ALA A 24 -5.34 -12.63 -10.91
C ALA A 24 -6.13 -13.80 -10.29
N SER A 25 -5.83 -15.04 -10.68
CA SER A 25 -6.49 -16.22 -10.12
C SER A 25 -6.14 -16.47 -8.66
N VAL A 26 -5.04 -15.92 -8.18
CA VAL A 26 -4.56 -16.06 -6.79
C VAL A 26 -4.77 -14.76 -6.03
N GLY A 27 -4.47 -13.64 -6.67
CA GLY A 27 -4.47 -12.34 -6.02
C GLY A 27 -3.26 -12.12 -5.13
N GLY A 28 -3.06 -10.89 -4.71
CA GLY A 28 -1.89 -10.56 -3.90
C GLY A 28 -1.87 -9.12 -3.41
N ILE A 29 -0.71 -8.73 -2.93
CA ILE A 29 -0.44 -7.38 -2.42
C ILE A 29 0.80 -6.85 -3.12
N MET A 30 0.70 -5.63 -3.64
CA MET A 30 1.87 -4.86 -4.06
C MET A 30 2.43 -4.17 -2.81
N HIS A 31 3.42 -4.80 -2.20
CA HIS A 31 4.06 -4.35 -0.97
C HIS A 31 4.85 -3.06 -1.23
N CYS A 32 4.73 -2.10 -0.32
CA CYS A 32 5.42 -0.81 -0.38
C CYS A 32 5.34 -0.17 -1.76
N PHE A 33 4.12 -0.03 -2.27
CA PHE A 33 3.88 0.38 -3.65
C PHE A 33 4.40 1.78 -3.93
N GLY A 34 5.28 1.91 -4.93
CA GLY A 34 5.89 3.18 -5.33
C GLY A 34 5.60 3.57 -6.78
N GLY A 35 4.69 2.87 -7.45
CA GLY A 35 4.34 3.13 -8.85
C GLY A 35 3.31 4.24 -9.04
N SER A 36 2.92 4.44 -10.30
CA SER A 36 1.91 5.43 -10.68
C SER A 36 0.49 4.96 -10.36
N VAL A 37 -0.45 5.90 -10.43
CA VAL A 37 -1.89 5.60 -10.29
C VAL A 37 -2.34 4.60 -11.37
N GLU A 38 -1.86 4.76 -12.61
CA GLU A 38 -2.18 3.87 -13.71
C GLU A 38 -1.71 2.44 -13.44
N THR A 39 -0.50 2.28 -12.93
CA THR A 39 0.03 0.96 -12.54
C THR A 39 -0.76 0.38 -11.37
N ALA A 40 -1.14 1.20 -10.40
CA ALA A 40 -1.99 0.76 -9.29
C ALA A 40 -3.32 0.20 -9.80
N LYS A 41 -3.96 0.89 -10.75
CA LYS A 41 -5.22 0.43 -11.36
C LYS A 41 -5.05 -0.88 -12.11
N GLN A 42 -3.93 -1.07 -12.82
CA GLN A 42 -3.61 -2.35 -13.48
C GLN A 42 -3.49 -3.49 -12.46
N CYS A 43 -2.81 -3.24 -11.34
CA CYS A 43 -2.65 -4.24 -10.28
C CYS A 43 -4.01 -4.59 -9.63
N ILE A 44 -4.84 -3.58 -9.37
CA ILE A 44 -6.18 -3.78 -8.81
C ILE A 44 -7.04 -4.62 -9.77
N ALA A 45 -6.95 -4.38 -11.07
CA ALA A 45 -7.65 -5.18 -12.08
C ALA A 45 -7.21 -6.64 -12.11
N MET A 46 -6.00 -6.93 -11.60
CA MET A 46 -5.49 -8.29 -11.42
C MET A 46 -5.75 -8.86 -10.02
N ASN A 47 -6.67 -8.28 -9.28
CA ASN A 47 -7.02 -8.73 -7.92
C ASN A 47 -5.89 -8.52 -6.89
N PHE A 48 -5.13 -7.45 -7.04
CA PHE A 48 -4.08 -7.07 -6.09
C PHE A 48 -4.48 -5.86 -5.27
N MET A 49 -4.15 -5.88 -3.98
CA MET A 49 -4.24 -4.74 -3.09
C MET A 49 -2.99 -3.88 -3.22
N ILE A 50 -3.13 -2.59 -2.92
CA ILE A 50 -2.03 -1.62 -2.94
C ILE A 50 -1.69 -1.28 -1.49
N SER A 51 -0.47 -1.60 -1.07
CA SER A 51 -0.02 -1.31 0.29
C SER A 51 0.91 -0.10 0.31
N LEU A 52 0.60 0.86 1.18
CA LEU A 52 1.35 2.10 1.34
C LEU A 52 2.03 2.14 2.70
N GLY A 53 3.28 2.57 2.71
CA GLY A 53 4.10 2.68 3.90
C GLY A 53 4.66 4.07 4.13
N GLY A 54 5.74 4.16 4.88
CA GLY A 54 6.40 5.42 5.24
C GLY A 54 6.60 6.42 4.11
N PRO A 55 6.97 6.00 2.88
CA PRO A 55 7.16 6.94 1.78
C PRO A 55 5.97 7.85 1.46
N VAL A 56 4.73 7.44 1.77
CA VAL A 56 3.55 8.32 1.57
C VAL A 56 3.64 9.60 2.41
N THR A 57 4.38 9.57 3.51
CA THR A 57 4.57 10.71 4.40
C THR A 57 5.72 11.63 3.97
N PHE A 58 6.54 11.20 3.01
CA PHE A 58 7.72 11.97 2.61
C PHE A 58 7.31 13.21 1.81
N LYS A 59 7.92 14.34 2.15
CA LYS A 59 7.55 15.64 1.57
C LYS A 59 7.57 15.65 0.04
N ASN A 60 8.56 15.01 -0.58
CA ASN A 60 8.77 15.03 -2.02
C ASN A 60 8.27 13.76 -2.75
N ALA A 61 7.54 12.89 -2.08
CA ALA A 61 7.07 11.64 -2.64
C ALA A 61 5.74 11.86 -3.40
N LYS A 62 5.84 12.28 -4.65
CA LYS A 62 4.68 12.64 -5.47
C LYS A 62 3.77 11.43 -5.76
N GLN A 63 4.32 10.34 -6.29
CA GLN A 63 3.52 9.19 -6.71
C GLN A 63 2.78 8.50 -5.56
N PRO A 64 3.41 8.19 -4.42
CA PRO A 64 2.68 7.61 -3.29
C PRO A 64 1.52 8.47 -2.81
N LYS A 65 1.68 9.80 -2.82
CA LYS A 65 0.61 10.72 -2.44
C LYS A 65 -0.54 10.73 -3.45
N GLU A 66 -0.24 10.72 -4.74
CA GLU A 66 -1.25 10.62 -5.79
C GLU A 66 -2.04 9.32 -5.69
N VAL A 67 -1.36 8.21 -5.47
CA VAL A 67 -2.00 6.90 -5.27
C VAL A 67 -2.91 6.94 -4.04
N ALA A 68 -2.43 7.49 -2.92
CA ALA A 68 -3.25 7.62 -1.71
C ALA A 68 -4.50 8.47 -1.95
N MET A 69 -4.40 9.53 -2.75
CA MET A 69 -5.55 10.40 -3.04
C MET A 69 -6.54 9.75 -4.01
N GLU A 70 -6.08 9.08 -5.05
CA GLU A 70 -6.92 8.66 -6.16
C GLU A 70 -7.43 7.22 -6.06
N ILE A 71 -6.69 6.33 -5.41
CA ILE A 71 -7.11 4.93 -5.27
C ILE A 71 -8.15 4.83 -4.15
N PRO A 72 -9.32 4.21 -4.41
CA PRO A 72 -10.34 4.02 -3.39
C PRO A 72 -9.83 3.26 -2.18
N LEU A 73 -10.30 3.65 -1.00
CA LEU A 73 -9.81 3.13 0.27
C LEU A 73 -9.96 1.61 0.40
N GLU A 74 -10.98 1.03 -0.23
CA GLU A 74 -11.21 -0.42 -0.24
C GLU A 74 -10.12 -1.23 -0.94
N HIS A 75 -9.23 -0.59 -1.67
CA HIS A 75 -8.10 -1.24 -2.36
C HIS A 75 -6.76 -0.98 -1.66
N LEU A 76 -6.77 -0.28 -0.54
CA LEU A 76 -5.56 0.11 0.16
C LEU A 76 -5.31 -0.72 1.41
N LEU A 77 -4.03 -1.01 1.64
CA LEU A 77 -3.49 -1.50 2.90
C LEU A 77 -2.44 -0.51 3.39
N ILE A 78 -2.11 -0.58 4.67
CA ILE A 78 -1.02 0.19 5.26
C ILE A 78 0.01 -0.74 5.88
N GLU A 79 1.27 -0.30 5.86
CA GLU A 79 2.40 -1.10 6.34
C GLU A 79 3.50 -0.21 6.87
N THR A 80 4.53 -0.82 7.45
CA THR A 80 5.71 -0.09 7.93
C THR A 80 6.98 -0.40 7.15
N ASP A 81 7.20 -1.64 6.76
CA ASP A 81 8.48 -2.17 6.28
C ASP A 81 9.60 -2.02 7.32
N ALA A 82 9.23 -2.00 8.61
CA ALA A 82 10.19 -1.86 9.70
C ALA A 82 11.31 -2.91 9.61
N PRO A 83 12.57 -2.58 9.91
CA PRO A 83 13.06 -1.33 10.48
C PRO A 83 13.38 -0.22 9.46
N TYR A 84 13.04 -0.41 8.19
CA TYR A 84 13.33 0.52 7.10
C TYR A 84 12.19 1.52 6.88
N LEU A 85 12.46 2.58 6.12
CA LEU A 85 11.48 3.53 5.59
C LEU A 85 10.62 4.19 6.68
N ALA A 86 11.24 4.63 7.78
CA ALA A 86 10.52 5.31 8.85
C ALA A 86 9.75 6.53 8.31
N PRO A 87 8.46 6.71 8.69
CA PRO A 87 7.66 7.82 8.22
C PRO A 87 8.11 9.16 8.83
N HIS A 88 7.78 10.27 8.16
CA HIS A 88 7.97 11.60 8.74
C HIS A 88 7.21 11.70 10.08
N PRO A 89 7.77 12.27 11.18
CA PRO A 89 9.05 12.99 11.23
C PRO A 89 10.27 12.14 11.56
N PHE A 90 10.17 10.82 11.48
CA PHE A 90 11.25 9.92 11.90
C PHE A 90 12.12 9.41 10.74
N ARG A 91 11.95 9.96 9.54
CA ARG A 91 12.74 9.56 8.37
C ARG A 91 14.24 9.61 8.65
N GLY A 92 14.93 8.53 8.26
CA GLY A 92 16.37 8.37 8.53
C GLY A 92 16.68 7.70 9.86
N LYS A 93 15.66 7.44 10.68
CA LYS A 93 15.77 6.71 11.94
C LYS A 93 15.23 5.30 11.78
N ARG A 94 15.40 4.48 12.80
CA ARG A 94 14.85 3.12 12.82
C ARG A 94 13.33 3.18 12.87
N ASN A 95 12.69 2.51 11.91
CA ASN A 95 11.24 2.35 11.88
C ASN A 95 10.80 1.25 12.86
N GLU A 96 9.54 1.30 13.28
CA GLU A 96 8.91 0.30 14.15
C GLU A 96 7.43 0.14 13.80
N PRO A 97 6.80 -1.01 14.14
CA PRO A 97 5.40 -1.26 13.78
C PRO A 97 4.42 -0.21 14.27
N ALA A 98 4.66 0.39 15.45
CA ALA A 98 3.80 1.43 15.99
C ALA A 98 3.68 2.67 15.09
N PHE A 99 4.68 2.92 14.22
CA PHE A 99 4.67 4.07 13.33
C PHE A 99 3.69 3.92 12.14
N VAL A 100 3.03 2.79 12.01
CA VAL A 100 1.95 2.63 11.02
C VAL A 100 0.84 3.67 11.22
N THR A 101 0.66 4.16 12.43
CA THR A 101 -0.32 5.22 12.71
C THR A 101 -0.03 6.49 11.93
N LEU A 102 1.24 6.83 11.73
CA LEU A 102 1.64 8.01 10.95
C LEU A 102 1.31 7.85 9.47
N VAL A 103 1.38 6.63 8.95
CA VAL A 103 0.96 6.33 7.58
C VAL A 103 -0.55 6.52 7.44
N ALA A 104 -1.34 5.99 8.37
CA ALA A 104 -2.79 6.15 8.38
C ALA A 104 -3.20 7.63 8.47
N GLU A 105 -2.55 8.40 9.32
CA GLU A 105 -2.80 9.85 9.47
C GLU A 105 -2.55 10.61 8.17
N GLU A 106 -1.46 10.32 7.47
CA GLU A 106 -1.15 10.97 6.20
C GLU A 106 -2.17 10.62 5.11
N ILE A 107 -2.55 9.35 5.00
CA ILE A 107 -3.58 8.93 4.04
C ILE A 107 -4.92 9.61 4.35
N ALA A 108 -5.29 9.69 5.63
CA ALA A 108 -6.50 10.39 6.06
C ALA A 108 -6.47 11.86 5.65
N ARG A 109 -5.35 12.52 5.87
CA ARG A 109 -5.16 13.92 5.46
C ARG A 109 -5.32 14.08 3.95
N LEU A 110 -4.68 13.23 3.17
CA LEU A 110 -4.72 13.29 1.70
C LEU A 110 -6.12 13.01 1.13
N LYS A 111 -6.86 12.10 1.75
CA LYS A 111 -8.22 11.75 1.34
C LYS A 111 -9.30 12.63 1.98
N GLN A 112 -8.93 13.50 2.91
CA GLN A 112 -9.88 14.32 3.67
C GLN A 112 -10.90 13.47 4.43
N LEU A 113 -10.43 12.43 5.09
CA LEU A 113 -11.21 11.50 5.89
C LEU A 113 -10.72 11.49 7.33
N PRO A 114 -11.59 11.10 8.30
CA PRO A 114 -11.11 10.83 9.66
C PRO A 114 -10.11 9.68 9.67
N VAL A 115 -9.08 9.78 10.52
CA VAL A 115 -8.05 8.72 10.61
C VAL A 115 -8.66 7.40 11.06
N GLU A 116 -9.69 7.44 11.90
CA GLU A 116 -10.43 6.25 12.36
C GLU A 116 -11.05 5.48 11.21
N GLU A 117 -11.55 6.18 10.19
CA GLU A 117 -12.13 5.56 8.99
C GLU A 117 -11.05 4.86 8.17
N VAL A 118 -9.89 5.49 7.99
CA VAL A 118 -8.75 4.88 7.30
C VAL A 118 -8.28 3.64 8.06
N ALA A 119 -8.08 3.75 9.37
CA ALA A 119 -7.65 2.64 10.21
C ALA A 119 -8.63 1.47 10.14
N LYS A 120 -9.92 1.75 10.29
CA LYS A 120 -10.98 0.73 10.23
C LYS A 120 -11.01 0.02 8.88
N LYS A 121 -11.05 0.79 7.78
CA LYS A 121 -11.20 0.21 6.45
C LYS A 121 -9.98 -0.59 6.02
N THR A 122 -8.78 -0.10 6.28
CA THR A 122 -7.56 -0.85 5.94
C THR A 122 -7.41 -2.11 6.77
N THR A 123 -7.86 -2.09 8.03
CA THR A 123 -7.93 -3.30 8.87
C THR A 123 -8.93 -4.31 8.30
N GLU A 124 -10.14 -3.86 7.98
CA GLU A 124 -11.15 -4.71 7.35
C GLU A 124 -10.65 -5.33 6.04
N ASN A 125 -9.97 -4.54 5.22
CA ASN A 125 -9.36 -5.01 3.98
C ASN A 125 -8.35 -6.13 4.23
N ALA A 126 -7.47 -5.95 5.21
CA ALA A 126 -6.45 -6.95 5.54
C ALA A 126 -7.09 -8.25 6.05
N LEU A 127 -8.05 -8.14 6.95
CA LEU A 127 -8.75 -9.30 7.50
C LEU A 127 -9.47 -10.09 6.41
N ALA A 128 -10.19 -9.39 5.52
CA ALA A 128 -10.89 -10.03 4.42
C ALA A 128 -9.92 -10.67 3.41
N PHE A 129 -8.86 -9.95 3.08
CA PHE A 129 -7.89 -10.41 2.09
C PHE A 129 -7.14 -11.67 2.54
N PHE A 130 -6.71 -11.70 3.78
CA PHE A 130 -6.02 -12.85 4.36
C PHE A 130 -6.98 -13.91 4.93
N LYS A 131 -8.28 -13.68 4.88
CA LYS A 131 -9.32 -14.57 5.45
C LYS A 131 -9.06 -14.86 6.91
N ILE A 132 -8.81 -13.81 7.68
CA ILE A 132 -8.58 -13.88 9.13
C ILE A 132 -9.89 -13.58 9.85
N ASP A 133 -10.32 -14.53 10.65
CA ASP A 133 -11.49 -14.36 11.53
C ASP A 133 -11.01 -13.84 12.89
N VAL A 134 -11.66 -12.79 13.38
CA VAL A 134 -11.38 -12.21 14.70
C VAL A 134 -12.62 -12.18 15.55
#